data_176752cd35908b4b030625917d28c694
#
_entry.id   176752cd35908b4b030625917d28c694
#
_cell.length_a   1.000
_cell.length_b   1.000
_cell.length_c   1.000
_cell.angle_alpha   90.00
_cell.angle_beta   90.00
_cell.angle_gamma   90.00
#
_symmetry.space_group_name_H-M   'P 1'
#
loop_
_entity.id
_entity.type
_entity.pdbx_description
1 polymer ?
#
loop_
_entity_poly.entity_id
_entity_poly.type
_entity_poly.pdbx_seq_one_letter_code
_entity_poly.pdbx_strand_id
1 'polypeptide(L)' 'GGYPFLRGFISGLHAGNFDITHIFMDNLYKLAQSSDPKETENFLDWCSVFSAENSVAFTLTIAGEAAEAPEYIARYMD' A
#
# COMPACT_ATOMS: atom_id res chain seq x y z
N GLY A 1 -12.14 9.00 -1.56
CA GLY A 1 -11.06 8.71 -0.69
C GLY A 1 -10.97 7.26 -0.27
N GLY A 2 -10.07 6.99 0.62
CA GLY A 2 -9.88 5.68 1.18
C GLY A 2 -9.05 4.74 0.32
N TYR A 3 -9.04 3.48 0.72
CA TYR A 3 -8.24 2.47 0.03
C TYR A 3 -8.69 2.21 -1.40
N PRO A 4 -9.99 2.20 -1.73
CA PRO A 4 -10.40 2.07 -3.12
C PRO A 4 -9.82 3.16 -4.01
N PHE A 5 -9.76 4.40 -3.51
CA PHE A 5 -9.15 5.51 -4.23
C PHE A 5 -7.67 5.26 -4.48
N LEU A 6 -6.95 4.78 -3.45
CA LEU A 6 -5.52 4.49 -3.60
C LEU A 6 -5.27 3.39 -4.64
N ARG A 7 -6.08 2.34 -4.63
CA ARG A 7 -5.95 1.27 -5.63
C ARG A 7 -6.13 1.81 -7.04
N GLY A 8 -7.15 2.64 -7.24
CA GLY A 8 -7.40 3.25 -8.54
C GLY A 8 -6.28 4.18 -8.96
N PHE A 9 -5.77 4.97 -8.02
CA PHE A 9 -4.68 5.90 -8.30
C PHE A 9 -3.41 5.15 -8.73
N ILE A 10 -3.05 4.09 -7.99
CA ILE A 10 -1.86 3.29 -8.30
C ILE A 10 -2.01 2.62 -9.66
N SER A 11 -3.18 2.03 -9.93
CA SER A 11 -3.44 1.38 -11.20
C SER A 11 -3.34 2.38 -12.35
N GLY A 12 -3.86 3.60 -12.15
CA GLY A 12 -3.81 4.66 -13.14
C GLY A 12 -2.39 5.13 -13.42
N LEU A 13 -1.57 5.29 -12.37
CA LEU A 13 -0.18 5.67 -12.52
C LEU A 13 0.56 4.63 -13.37
N HIS A 14 0.39 3.35 -13.07
CA HIS A 14 1.06 2.28 -13.80
C HIS A 14 0.57 2.21 -15.25
N ALA A 15 -0.72 2.36 -15.47
CA ALA A 15 -1.28 2.32 -16.81
C ALA A 15 -0.77 3.48 -17.68
N GLY A 16 -0.51 4.64 -17.03
CA GLY A 16 0.01 5.80 -17.75
C GLY A 16 1.52 5.78 -17.94
N ASN A 17 2.24 4.96 -17.18
CA ASN A 17 3.70 4.90 -17.27
C ASN A 17 4.20 3.52 -16.85
N PHE A 18 4.42 2.66 -17.80
CA PHE A 18 4.89 1.28 -17.55
C PHE A 18 6.34 1.21 -17.07
N ASP A 19 7.06 2.33 -17.08
CA ASP A 19 8.44 2.37 -16.59
C ASP A 19 8.51 2.51 -15.07
N ILE A 20 7.38 2.69 -14.39
CA ILE A 20 7.37 2.76 -12.94
C ILE A 20 7.75 1.38 -12.37
N THR A 21 8.79 1.36 -11.54
CA THR A 21 9.28 0.12 -10.91
C THR A 21 9.17 0.15 -9.40
N HIS A 22 8.87 1.30 -8.82
CA HIS A 22 8.81 1.46 -7.37
C HIS A 22 7.80 2.54 -7.00
N ILE A 23 6.95 2.25 -6.04
CA ILE A 23 5.98 3.20 -5.50
C ILE A 23 6.24 3.35 -4.01
N PHE A 24 6.41 4.58 -3.57
CA PHE A 24 6.63 4.90 -2.16
C PHE A 24 5.38 5.61 -1.62
N MET A 25 4.87 5.12 -0.48
CA MET A 25 3.73 5.76 0.19
C MET A 25 4.10 6.04 1.64
N ASP A 26 4.10 7.32 2.01
CA ASP A 26 4.42 7.76 3.36
C ASP A 26 3.14 7.97 4.15
N ASN A 27 3.06 7.35 5.33
CA ASN A 27 1.92 7.45 6.24
C ASN A 27 0.62 6.95 5.58
N LEU A 28 0.56 5.63 5.43
CA LEU A 28 -0.55 4.97 4.74
C LEU A 28 -1.92 5.32 5.32
N TYR A 29 -2.04 5.36 6.66
CA TYR A 29 -3.32 5.69 7.30
C TYR A 29 -3.81 7.07 6.89
N LYS A 30 -2.91 8.03 6.79
CA LYS A 30 -3.27 9.39 6.40
C LYS A 30 -3.67 9.44 4.93
N LEU A 31 -2.94 8.76 4.08
CA LEU A 31 -3.26 8.72 2.64
C LEU A 31 -4.61 8.08 2.40
N ALA A 32 -4.91 6.99 3.10
CA ALA A 32 -6.17 6.28 2.96
C ALA A 32 -7.31 6.92 3.75
N GLN A 33 -6.96 7.80 4.69
CA GLN A 33 -7.93 8.38 5.63
C GLN A 33 -8.67 7.29 6.40
N SER A 34 -7.97 6.20 6.72
CA SER A 34 -8.54 5.06 7.42
C SER A 34 -7.44 4.25 8.08
N SER A 35 -7.70 3.82 9.31
CA SER A 35 -6.85 2.87 10.02
C SER A 35 -7.59 1.58 10.29
N ASP A 36 -8.68 1.32 9.59
CA ASP A 36 -9.46 0.10 9.77
C ASP A 36 -8.60 -1.11 9.45
N PRO A 37 -8.43 -2.06 10.40
CA PRO A 37 -7.53 -3.20 10.18
C PRO A 37 -7.90 -4.05 8.98
N LYS A 38 -9.19 -4.29 8.77
CA LYS A 38 -9.64 -5.14 7.67
C LYS A 38 -9.37 -4.50 6.31
N GLU A 39 -9.67 -3.21 6.19
CA GLU A 39 -9.42 -2.49 4.96
C GLU A 39 -7.93 -2.39 4.68
N THR A 40 -7.12 -2.15 5.72
CA THR A 40 -5.67 -2.05 5.58
C THR A 40 -5.08 -3.38 5.13
N GLU A 41 -5.50 -4.48 5.75
CA GLU A 41 -5.02 -5.80 5.35
C GLU A 41 -5.36 -6.11 3.90
N ASN A 42 -6.61 -5.84 3.50
CA ASN A 42 -7.04 -6.06 2.13
C ASN A 42 -6.22 -5.23 1.15
N PHE A 43 -5.91 -3.99 1.50
CA PHE A 43 -5.10 -3.14 0.65
C PHE A 43 -3.67 -3.67 0.51
N LEU A 44 -3.07 -4.12 1.60
CA LEU A 44 -1.71 -4.66 1.57
C LEU A 44 -1.66 -5.94 0.73
N ASP A 45 -2.68 -6.79 0.86
CA ASP A 45 -2.77 -8.00 0.03
C ASP A 45 -2.89 -7.62 -1.45
N TRP A 46 -3.69 -6.60 -1.75
CA TRP A 46 -3.82 -6.09 -3.11
C TRP A 46 -2.47 -5.60 -3.66
N CYS A 47 -1.71 -4.85 -2.84
CA CYS A 47 -0.40 -4.37 -3.24
C CYS A 47 0.55 -5.53 -3.55
N SER A 48 0.48 -6.60 -2.75
CA SER A 48 1.32 -7.78 -2.95
C SER A 48 1.03 -8.44 -4.31
N VAL A 49 -0.25 -8.58 -4.64
CA VAL A 49 -0.64 -9.16 -5.93
C VAL A 49 -0.24 -8.24 -7.08
N PHE A 50 -0.51 -6.94 -6.94
CA PHE A 50 -0.17 -5.96 -7.97
C PHE A 50 1.35 -5.95 -8.21
N SER A 51 2.13 -6.00 -7.14
CA SER A 51 3.59 -6.06 -7.22
C SER A 51 4.06 -7.25 -8.03
N ALA A 52 3.50 -8.42 -7.73
CA ALA A 52 3.87 -9.66 -8.42
C ALA A 52 3.48 -9.63 -9.90
N GLU A 53 2.29 -9.11 -10.20
CA GLU A 53 1.77 -9.10 -11.56
C GLU A 53 2.44 -8.06 -12.46
N ASN A 54 2.90 -6.95 -11.88
CA ASN A 54 3.37 -5.81 -12.66
C ASN A 54 4.83 -5.47 -12.44
N SER A 55 5.54 -6.25 -11.63
CA SER A 55 6.96 -6.03 -11.32
C SER A 55 7.20 -4.63 -10.74
N VAL A 56 6.32 -4.21 -9.83
CA VAL A 56 6.41 -2.93 -9.14
C VAL A 56 6.63 -3.18 -7.66
N ALA A 57 7.69 -2.60 -7.10
CA ALA A 57 7.96 -2.71 -5.67
C ALA A 57 7.22 -1.60 -4.92
N PHE A 58 6.79 -1.90 -3.71
CA PHE A 58 6.17 -0.92 -2.83
C PHE A 58 7.01 -0.73 -1.59
N THR A 59 7.13 0.53 -1.17
CA THR A 59 7.68 0.87 0.15
C THR A 59 6.63 1.72 0.85
N LEU A 60 6.21 1.28 2.03
CA LEU A 60 5.15 1.94 2.76
C LEU A 60 5.64 2.31 4.16
N THR A 61 5.23 3.48 4.63
CA THR A 61 5.33 3.78 6.06
C THR A 61 3.91 3.83 6.63
N ILE A 62 3.77 3.30 7.84
CA ILE A 62 2.51 3.30 8.56
C ILE A 62 2.62 4.34 9.67
N ALA A 63 1.55 5.00 10.01
CA ALA A 63 1.57 5.95 11.12
C ALA A 63 1.93 5.22 12.41
N GLY A 64 2.79 5.82 13.23
CA GLY A 64 3.19 5.28 14.52
C GLY A 64 4.44 4.43 14.43
N GLU A 65 4.70 3.69 15.50
CA GLU A 65 5.89 2.90 15.67
C GLU A 65 5.71 1.50 15.08
N ALA A 66 6.75 0.99 14.42
CA ALA A 66 6.72 -0.36 13.87
C ALA A 66 6.44 -1.42 14.95
N ALA A 67 6.93 -1.20 16.17
CA ALA A 67 6.72 -2.11 17.28
C ALA A 67 5.26 -2.22 17.70
N GLU A 68 4.44 -1.24 17.33
CA GLU A 68 3.02 -1.22 17.65
C GLU A 68 2.16 -1.71 16.49
N ALA A 69 2.76 -2.05 15.36
CA ALA A 69 2.02 -2.48 14.19
C ALA A 69 1.35 -3.83 14.43
N PRO A 70 0.09 -3.99 14.01
CA PRO A 70 -0.55 -5.29 14.03
C PRO A 70 0.22 -6.31 13.20
N GLU A 71 0.05 -7.59 13.51
CA GLU A 71 0.78 -8.65 12.84
C GLU A 71 0.58 -8.64 11.32
N TYR A 72 -0.64 -8.36 10.86
CA TYR A 72 -0.91 -8.36 9.42
C TYR A 72 -0.15 -7.24 8.69
N ILE A 73 0.23 -6.17 9.41
CA ILE A 73 1.07 -5.10 8.85
C ILE A 73 2.54 -5.49 8.96
N ALA A 74 2.94 -6.05 10.10
CA ALA A 74 4.35 -6.35 10.38
C ALA A 74 4.96 -7.28 9.33
N ARG A 75 4.17 -8.22 8.79
CA ARG A 75 4.68 -9.17 7.79
C ARG A 75 5.09 -8.50 6.48
N TYR A 76 4.67 -7.24 6.25
CA TYR A 76 5.05 -6.48 5.06
C TYR A 76 6.16 -5.47 5.35
N MET A 77 6.67 -5.45 6.58
CA MET A 77 7.71 -4.51 7.00
C MET A 77 9.06 -5.22 7.04
N ASP A 78 10.09 -4.51 6.68
CA ASP A 78 11.46 -5.02 6.77
C ASP A 78 12.00 -4.94 8.18
#